data_193227bbc581a56b515e4617203c2cc9
#
_entry.id   193227bbc581a56b515e4617203c2cc9
#
_cell.length_a   1.000
_cell.length_b   1.000
_cell.length_c   1.000
_cell.angle_alpha   90.00
_cell.angle_beta   90.00
_cell.angle_gamma   90.00
#
_symmetry.space_group_name_H-M   'P 1'
#
loop_
_entity.id
_entity.type
_entity.pdbx_description
1 polymer ?
#
loop_
_entity_poly.entity_id
_entity_poly.type
_entity_poly.pdbx_seq_one_letter_code
_entity_poly.pdbx_strand_id
1 'polypeptide(L)'
;MAYDIKDDSIAAKMERIYPKRMWLKKGMPFNVAQLDAERKRITSVLTDNGYFHFHKDFISFTADSVKGEKLVNIALHLDKFRPANSTCDTLHTSYTIGSVNFTGGNNGKLPLRKGTLAENTWIEEGKPFCSTDLKRTYNSFGKLQAIRY
;
A
#
# COMPACT_ATOMS: atom_id res chain seq x y z
N MET A 1 -22.63 2.88 5.28
CA MET A 1 -21.43 2.53 4.52
C MET A 1 -21.27 1.02 4.53
N ALA A 2 -21.15 0.41 3.38
CA ALA A 2 -21.02 -1.03 3.22
C ALA A 2 -19.62 -1.35 2.65
N TYR A 3 -19.11 -2.54 2.95
CA TYR A 3 -17.83 -3.05 2.44
C TYR A 3 -18.10 -4.32 1.66
N ASP A 4 -17.62 -4.36 0.43
CA ASP A 4 -17.63 -5.54 -0.44
C ASP A 4 -16.17 -5.89 -0.78
N ILE A 5 -15.56 -6.72 0.04
CA ILE A 5 -14.17 -7.13 -0.10
C ILE A 5 -14.16 -8.57 -0.59
N LYS A 6 -13.75 -8.76 -1.84
CA LYS A 6 -13.72 -10.07 -2.52
C LYS A 6 -12.52 -10.95 -2.15
N ASP A 7 -11.61 -10.44 -1.33
CA ASP A 7 -10.41 -11.14 -0.86
C ASP A 7 -10.46 -11.33 0.65
N ASP A 8 -10.68 -12.56 1.09
CA ASP A 8 -10.86 -12.89 2.52
C ASP A 8 -9.62 -12.59 3.36
N SER A 9 -8.42 -12.70 2.78
CA SER A 9 -7.17 -12.43 3.49
C SER A 9 -6.99 -10.94 3.75
N ILE A 10 -7.39 -10.11 2.81
CA ILE A 10 -7.43 -8.66 2.97
C ILE A 10 -8.57 -8.25 3.90
N ALA A 11 -9.75 -8.88 3.78
CA ALA A 11 -10.89 -8.61 4.66
C ALA A 11 -10.52 -8.79 6.14
N ALA A 12 -9.89 -9.91 6.49
CA ALA A 12 -9.43 -10.17 7.86
C ALA A 12 -8.39 -9.17 8.36
N LYS A 13 -7.46 -8.74 7.49
CA LYS A 13 -6.50 -7.68 7.84
C LYS A 13 -7.15 -6.32 7.99
N MET A 14 -8.10 -5.99 7.11
CA MET A 14 -8.84 -4.74 7.18
C MET A 14 -9.68 -4.65 8.46
N GLU A 15 -10.34 -5.72 8.88
CA GLU A 15 -11.07 -5.76 10.16
C GLU A 15 -10.17 -5.46 11.36
N ARG A 16 -8.92 -5.89 11.34
CA ARG A 16 -7.96 -5.62 12.42
C ARG A 16 -7.41 -4.20 12.43
N ILE A 17 -7.23 -3.61 11.26
CA ILE A 17 -6.52 -2.33 11.07
C ILE A 17 -7.52 -1.17 10.91
N TYR A 18 -8.66 -1.43 10.28
CA TYR A 18 -9.59 -0.43 9.78
C TYR A 18 -10.42 0.28 10.87
N PRO A 19 -10.97 -0.39 11.89
CA PRO A 19 -11.90 0.25 12.83
C PRO A 19 -11.31 1.45 13.57
N LYS A 20 -9.98 1.48 13.74
CA LYS A 20 -9.30 2.51 14.53
C LYS A 20 -8.89 3.75 13.73
N ARG A 21 -8.94 3.71 12.41
CA ARG A 21 -8.38 4.77 11.55
C ARG A 21 -9.22 5.13 10.33
N MET A 22 -10.52 4.90 10.37
CA MET A 22 -11.42 5.32 9.27
C MET A 22 -11.53 6.84 9.20
N TRP A 23 -11.30 7.38 8.02
CA TRP A 23 -11.56 8.80 7.75
C TRP A 23 -13.01 9.06 7.34
N LEU A 24 -13.66 8.05 6.75
CA LEU A 24 -15.07 8.14 6.36
C LEU A 24 -15.97 7.76 7.53
N LYS A 25 -16.73 8.72 8.02
CA LYS A 25 -17.66 8.56 9.14
C LYS A 25 -19.10 8.75 8.67
N LYS A 26 -20.03 8.00 9.29
CA LYS A 26 -21.47 8.20 9.05
C LYS A 26 -21.86 9.62 9.43
N GLY A 27 -22.62 10.28 8.54
CA GLY A 27 -23.13 11.64 8.78
C GLY A 27 -22.19 12.78 8.34
N MET A 28 -21.00 12.48 7.81
CA MET A 28 -20.13 13.53 7.26
C MET A 28 -20.58 13.93 5.84
N PRO A 29 -20.31 15.16 5.40
CA PRO A 29 -20.61 15.63 4.05
C PRO A 29 -19.94 14.75 2.99
N PHE A 30 -20.66 14.45 1.92
CA PHE A 30 -20.12 13.71 0.79
C PHE A 30 -19.07 14.56 0.06
N ASN A 31 -17.87 14.01 -0.08
CA ASN A 31 -16.78 14.67 -0.80
C ASN A 31 -15.92 13.61 -1.51
N VAL A 32 -15.82 13.74 -2.83
CA VAL A 32 -15.04 12.83 -3.68
C VAL A 32 -13.55 12.85 -3.33
N ALA A 33 -13.00 14.00 -2.93
CA ALA A 33 -11.61 14.11 -2.51
C ALA A 33 -11.31 13.28 -1.26
N GLN A 34 -12.27 13.13 -0.35
CA GLN A 34 -12.14 12.28 0.84
C GLN A 34 -12.16 10.80 0.46
N LEU A 35 -12.96 10.40 -0.54
CA LEU A 35 -12.95 9.03 -1.06
C LEU A 35 -11.60 8.68 -1.69
N ASP A 36 -11.00 9.58 -2.47
CA ASP A 36 -9.68 9.35 -3.05
C ASP A 36 -8.57 9.34 -1.99
N ALA A 37 -8.66 10.19 -0.98
CA ALA A 37 -7.75 10.17 0.16
C ALA A 37 -7.83 8.83 0.92
N GLU A 38 -9.04 8.28 1.10
CA GLU A 38 -9.25 6.99 1.74
C GLU A 38 -8.69 5.83 0.89
N ARG A 39 -8.87 5.87 -0.44
CA ARG A 39 -8.23 4.90 -1.36
C ARG A 39 -6.70 4.89 -1.18
N LYS A 40 -6.08 6.07 -1.18
CA LYS A 40 -4.63 6.21 -0.98
C LYS A 40 -4.19 5.70 0.38
N ARG A 41 -4.97 5.98 1.41
CA ARG A 41 -4.69 5.52 2.78
C ARG A 41 -4.74 3.99 2.87
N ILE A 42 -5.81 3.37 2.35
CA ILE A 42 -5.94 1.91 2.34
C ILE A 42 -4.79 1.28 1.54
N THR A 43 -4.47 1.82 0.39
CA THR A 43 -3.35 1.35 -0.43
C THR A 43 -2.03 1.41 0.34
N SER A 44 -1.75 2.51 1.03
CA SER A 44 -0.54 2.65 1.85
C SER A 44 -0.50 1.61 2.96
N VAL A 45 -1.60 1.42 3.69
CA VAL A 45 -1.69 0.43 4.77
C VAL A 45 -1.43 -1.00 4.24
N LEU A 46 -2.01 -1.37 3.10
CA LEU A 46 -1.82 -2.70 2.52
C LEU A 46 -0.41 -2.90 1.98
N THR A 47 0.16 -1.91 1.29
CA THR A 47 1.55 -1.99 0.80
C THR A 47 2.57 -2.01 1.93
N ASP A 48 2.27 -1.40 3.08
CA ASP A 48 3.12 -1.49 4.27
C ASP A 48 2.97 -2.82 5.04
N ASN A 49 1.97 -3.62 4.69
CA ASN A 49 1.72 -4.96 5.25
C ASN A 49 2.05 -6.12 4.28
N GLY A 50 2.92 -5.88 3.33
CA GLY A 50 3.45 -6.92 2.45
C GLY A 50 2.78 -7.02 1.08
N TYR A 51 1.70 -6.32 0.80
CA TYR A 51 1.01 -6.40 -0.49
C TYR A 51 1.68 -5.51 -1.54
N PHE A 52 2.85 -5.93 -2.03
CA PHE A 52 3.70 -5.17 -2.95
C PHE A 52 2.99 -4.76 -4.25
N HIS A 53 2.18 -5.63 -4.82
CA HIS A 53 1.45 -5.38 -6.07
C HIS A 53 0.10 -4.70 -5.86
N PHE A 54 -0.26 -4.32 -4.63
CA PHE A 54 -1.52 -3.66 -4.39
C PHE A 54 -1.50 -2.22 -4.89
N HIS A 55 -2.53 -1.84 -5.65
CA HIS A 55 -2.68 -0.51 -6.20
C HIS A 55 -4.06 0.08 -5.88
N LYS A 56 -4.15 1.40 -5.83
CA LYS A 56 -5.41 2.11 -5.54
C LYS A 56 -6.55 1.80 -6.51
N ASP A 57 -6.23 1.34 -7.73
CA ASP A 57 -7.23 1.03 -8.76
C ASP A 57 -8.03 -0.24 -8.46
N PHE A 58 -7.57 -1.07 -7.51
CA PHE A 58 -8.36 -2.19 -6.98
C PHE A 58 -9.45 -1.74 -6.01
N ILE A 59 -9.48 -0.46 -5.63
CA ILE A 59 -10.48 0.10 -4.73
C ILE A 59 -11.41 1.00 -5.54
N SER A 60 -12.71 0.69 -5.52
CA SER A 60 -13.75 1.52 -6.09
C SER A 60 -14.83 1.85 -5.05
N PHE A 61 -15.56 2.91 -5.28
CA PHE A 61 -16.71 3.29 -4.47
C PHE A 61 -17.95 3.39 -5.35
N THR A 62 -19.06 2.86 -4.86
CA THR A 62 -20.38 3.18 -5.38
C THR A 62 -21.10 4.10 -4.42
N ALA A 63 -21.75 5.12 -4.96
CA ALA A 63 -22.51 6.10 -4.21
C ALA A 63 -23.95 6.13 -4.72
N ASP A 64 -24.90 5.75 -3.87
CA ASP A 64 -26.32 5.77 -4.18
C ASP A 64 -27.02 6.88 -3.38
N SER A 65 -27.69 7.77 -4.09
CA SER A 65 -28.54 8.79 -3.46
C SER A 65 -29.88 8.21 -3.08
N VAL A 66 -30.30 8.42 -1.84
CA VAL A 66 -31.64 8.02 -1.38
C VAL A 66 -32.65 9.06 -1.85
N LYS A 67 -33.63 8.63 -2.67
CA LYS A 67 -34.70 9.50 -3.18
C LYS A 67 -35.47 10.11 -2.01
N GLY A 68 -35.56 11.44 -1.97
CA GLY A 68 -36.28 12.17 -0.92
C GLY A 68 -35.49 12.49 0.34
N GLU A 69 -34.27 11.97 0.47
CA GLU A 69 -33.36 12.28 1.56
C GLU A 69 -32.07 12.90 0.99
N LYS A 70 -31.50 13.88 1.71
CA LYS A 70 -30.18 14.46 1.35
C LYS A 70 -29.04 13.55 1.84
N LEU A 71 -29.21 12.23 1.68
CA LEU A 71 -28.26 11.21 2.11
C LEU A 71 -27.69 10.44 0.91
N VAL A 72 -26.44 10.09 1.02
CA VAL A 72 -25.73 9.25 0.04
C VAL A 72 -25.19 8.02 0.75
N ASN A 73 -25.61 6.85 0.28
CA ASN A 73 -25.06 5.58 0.73
C ASN A 73 -23.78 5.27 -0.07
N ILE A 74 -22.70 4.97 0.63
CA ILE A 74 -21.41 4.66 0.01
C ILE A 74 -21.07 3.21 0.31
N ALA A 75 -20.73 2.46 -0.74
CA ALA A 75 -20.15 1.13 -0.64
C ALA A 75 -18.71 1.15 -1.18
N LEU A 76 -17.78 0.58 -0.43
CA LEU A 76 -16.41 0.36 -0.85
C LEU A 76 -16.30 -1.05 -1.44
N HIS A 77 -15.77 -1.14 -2.64
CA HIS A 77 -15.47 -2.40 -3.32
C HIS A 77 -13.95 -2.55 -3.43
N LEU A 78 -13.44 -3.73 -3.07
CA LEU A 78 -12.06 -4.10 -3.24
C LEU A 78 -11.99 -5.32 -4.16
N ASP A 79 -11.45 -5.12 -5.35
CA ASP A 79 -11.36 -6.13 -6.39
C ASP A 79 -10.18 -7.07 -6.17
N LYS A 80 -10.27 -8.28 -6.73
CA LYS A 80 -9.18 -9.26 -6.76
C LYS A 80 -8.07 -8.81 -7.71
N PHE A 81 -6.87 -9.34 -7.50
CA PHE A 81 -5.74 -9.11 -8.39
C PHE A 81 -5.92 -9.86 -9.72
N ARG A 82 -5.71 -9.16 -10.82
CA ARG A 82 -5.68 -9.76 -12.15
C ARG A 82 -4.30 -9.54 -12.78
N PRO A 83 -3.49 -10.59 -12.93
CA PRO A 83 -2.22 -10.49 -13.64
C PRO A 83 -2.44 -10.07 -15.11
N ALA A 84 -1.53 -9.28 -15.66
CA ALA A 84 -1.63 -8.72 -17.01
C ALA A 84 -1.84 -9.77 -18.12
N ASN A 85 -1.36 -11.00 -17.92
CA ASN A 85 -1.43 -12.10 -18.88
C ASN A 85 -2.44 -13.19 -18.49
N SER A 86 -3.36 -12.93 -17.56
CA SER A 86 -4.32 -13.92 -17.06
C SER A 86 -5.76 -13.40 -17.22
N THR A 87 -6.65 -14.31 -17.57
CA THR A 87 -8.10 -14.08 -17.57
C THR A 87 -8.74 -14.41 -16.22
N CYS A 88 -7.98 -15.01 -15.30
CA CYS A 88 -8.45 -15.42 -13.99
C CYS A 88 -8.05 -14.42 -12.92
N ASP A 89 -9.01 -14.08 -12.06
CA ASP A 89 -8.76 -13.26 -10.87
C ASP A 89 -8.11 -14.12 -9.79
N THR A 90 -7.06 -13.60 -9.16
CA THR A 90 -6.34 -14.25 -8.07
C THR A 90 -6.42 -13.42 -6.80
N LEU A 91 -6.14 -14.03 -5.65
CA LEU A 91 -6.02 -13.29 -4.39
C LEU A 91 -4.75 -12.45 -4.38
N HIS A 92 -4.79 -11.34 -3.67
CA HIS A 92 -3.60 -10.53 -3.44
C HIS A 92 -2.63 -11.28 -2.53
N THR A 93 -1.37 -11.39 -2.96
CA THR A 93 -0.33 -12.11 -2.25
C THR A 93 0.51 -11.15 -1.41
N SER A 94 0.77 -11.53 -0.17
CA SER A 94 1.72 -10.83 0.70
C SER A 94 3.14 -11.34 0.44
N TYR A 95 4.09 -10.42 0.31
CA TYR A 95 5.49 -10.68 0.04
C TYR A 95 6.36 -10.38 1.25
N THR A 96 7.39 -11.20 1.45
CA THR A 96 8.45 -10.98 2.44
C THR A 96 9.76 -10.68 1.72
N ILE A 97 10.64 -9.93 2.37
CA ILE A 97 11.97 -9.61 1.84
C ILE A 97 12.83 -10.88 1.90
N GLY A 98 13.31 -11.34 0.74
CA GLY A 98 14.16 -12.53 0.66
C GLY A 98 15.62 -12.21 1.04
N SER A 99 16.26 -11.32 0.28
CA SER A 99 17.65 -10.92 0.55
C SER A 99 17.85 -9.44 0.20
N VAL A 100 18.76 -8.79 0.92
CA VAL A 100 19.15 -7.40 0.68
C VAL A 100 20.61 -7.35 0.27
N ASN A 101 20.88 -7.00 -0.99
CA ASN A 101 22.22 -6.94 -1.54
C ASN A 101 22.56 -5.52 -1.98
N PHE A 102 23.75 -5.06 -1.61
CA PHE A 102 24.28 -3.78 -2.06
C PHE A 102 25.23 -4.01 -3.24
N THR A 103 24.90 -3.45 -4.38
CA THR A 103 25.71 -3.52 -5.60
C THR A 103 26.14 -2.12 -6.02
N GLY A 104 27.40 -1.98 -6.42
CA GLY A 104 27.91 -0.72 -6.96
C GLY A 104 27.53 -0.54 -8.43
N GLY A 105 27.44 0.72 -8.87
CA GLY A 105 27.20 1.08 -10.27
C GLY A 105 28.32 0.63 -11.21
N ASN A 106 28.77 1.48 -12.12
CA ASN A 106 29.60 1.21 -13.30
C ASN A 106 30.84 0.34 -13.13
N ASN A 107 31.32 -0.08 -11.97
CA ASN A 107 32.47 -0.98 -11.81
C ASN A 107 32.30 -1.97 -10.65
N GLY A 108 31.06 -2.18 -10.16
CA GLY A 108 30.83 -3.07 -9.02
C GLY A 108 31.38 -2.55 -7.69
N LYS A 109 32.06 -1.40 -7.68
CA LYS A 109 32.58 -0.80 -6.46
C LYS A 109 31.49 -0.01 -5.75
N LEU A 110 31.29 -0.32 -4.46
CA LEU A 110 30.43 0.46 -3.61
C LEU A 110 31.08 1.79 -3.25
N PRO A 111 30.37 2.93 -3.34
CA PRO A 111 30.90 4.24 -2.97
C PRO A 111 31.14 4.38 -1.46
N LEU A 112 30.47 3.54 -0.67
CA LEU A 112 30.50 3.51 0.79
C LEU A 112 30.72 2.09 1.31
N ARG A 113 31.16 1.97 2.57
CA ARG A 113 31.30 0.68 3.24
C ARG A 113 29.94 0.03 3.42
N LYS A 114 29.87 -1.31 3.29
CA LYS A 114 28.63 -2.07 3.46
C LYS A 114 27.94 -1.81 4.82
N GLY A 115 28.70 -1.63 5.89
CA GLY A 115 28.18 -1.28 7.22
C GLY A 115 27.41 0.04 7.20
N THR A 116 27.97 1.09 6.58
CA THR A 116 27.30 2.39 6.46
C THR A 116 26.02 2.30 5.64
N LEU A 117 26.00 1.47 4.58
CA LEU A 117 24.80 1.24 3.79
C LEU A 117 23.75 0.49 4.60
N ALA A 118 24.16 -0.53 5.35
CA ALA A 118 23.26 -1.30 6.21
C ALA A 118 22.63 -0.45 7.32
N GLU A 119 23.42 0.43 7.96
CA GLU A 119 22.92 1.37 9.00
C GLU A 119 21.89 2.38 8.46
N ASN A 120 21.91 2.68 7.17
CA ASN A 120 20.98 3.59 6.50
C ASN A 120 19.86 2.85 5.75
N THR A 121 19.72 1.55 5.95
CA THR A 121 18.70 0.70 5.32
C THR A 121 17.65 0.28 6.37
N TRP A 122 16.40 0.55 6.09
CA TRP A 122 15.25 0.15 6.94
C TRP A 122 14.62 -1.16 6.47
N ILE A 123 15.10 -1.71 5.34
CA ILE A 123 14.63 -2.97 4.77
C ILE A 123 15.40 -4.12 5.43
N GLU A 124 14.67 -5.06 6.02
CA GLU A 124 15.27 -6.21 6.69
C GLU A 124 14.81 -7.52 6.05
N GLU A 125 15.75 -8.45 5.88
CA GLU A 125 15.48 -9.79 5.37
C GLU A 125 14.53 -10.58 6.27
N GLY A 126 13.62 -11.34 5.68
CA GLY A 126 12.61 -12.12 6.40
C GLY A 126 11.42 -11.32 6.93
N LYS A 127 11.43 -10.00 6.85
CA LYS A 127 10.29 -9.17 7.21
C LYS A 127 9.32 -8.97 6.04
N PRO A 128 8.02 -8.73 6.30
CA PRO A 128 7.09 -8.37 5.25
C PRO A 128 7.53 -7.11 4.52
N PHE A 129 7.26 -7.03 3.23
CA PHE A 129 7.52 -5.83 2.45
C PHE A 129 6.79 -4.63 3.06
N CYS A 130 7.48 -3.51 3.19
CA CYS A 130 6.94 -2.25 3.69
C CYS A 130 7.32 -1.10 2.76
N SER A 131 6.35 -0.51 2.10
CA SER A 131 6.57 0.61 1.17
C SER A 131 7.16 1.84 1.87
N THR A 132 6.75 2.08 3.10
CA THR A 132 7.27 3.21 3.92
C THR A 132 8.76 3.03 4.22
N ASP A 133 9.21 1.81 4.57
CA ASP A 133 10.62 1.53 4.86
C ASP A 133 11.49 1.61 3.59
N LEU A 134 10.94 1.20 2.44
CA LEU A 134 11.60 1.40 1.15
C LEU A 134 11.83 2.90 0.88
N LYS A 135 10.82 3.73 1.05
CA LYS A 135 10.93 5.19 0.86
C LYS A 135 11.88 5.83 1.86
N ARG A 136 11.89 5.38 3.12
CA ARG A 136 12.85 5.84 4.14
C ARG A 136 14.28 5.50 3.75
N THR A 137 14.52 4.27 3.31
CA THR A 137 15.84 3.82 2.81
C THR A 137 16.28 4.67 1.64
N TYR A 138 15.41 4.87 0.65
CA TYR A 138 15.70 5.71 -0.50
C TYR A 138 16.05 7.15 -0.10
N ASN A 139 15.27 7.76 0.76
CA ASN A 139 15.50 9.12 1.26
C ASN A 139 16.78 9.20 2.12
N SER A 140 17.08 8.17 2.90
CA SER A 140 18.32 8.10 3.68
C SER A 140 19.54 8.08 2.78
N PHE A 141 19.51 7.27 1.72
CA PHE A 141 20.59 7.21 0.74
C PHE A 141 20.76 8.52 -0.04
N GLY A 142 19.65 9.22 -0.35
CA GLY A 142 19.68 10.54 -0.99
C GLY A 142 20.38 11.62 -0.16
N LYS A 143 20.41 11.46 1.17
CA LYS A 143 21.15 12.35 2.08
C LYS A 143 22.67 12.06 2.12
N LEU A 144 23.08 10.87 1.70
CA LEU A 144 24.49 10.49 1.63
C LEU A 144 25.07 11.11 0.35
N GLN A 145 25.87 12.16 0.49
CA GLN A 145 26.45 12.92 -0.65
C GLN A 145 27.29 12.08 -1.62
N ALA A 146 27.74 10.90 -1.19
CA ALA A 146 28.53 9.97 -2.00
C ALA A 146 27.69 9.13 -2.97
N ILE A 147 26.35 9.14 -2.84
CA ILE A 147 25.45 8.38 -3.68
C ILE A 147 24.72 9.34 -4.62
N ARG A 148 24.94 9.18 -5.92
CA ARG A 148 24.15 9.83 -6.99
C ARG A 148 23.23 8.80 -7.61
N TYR A 149 22.00 9.21 -7.83
CA TYR A 149 20.98 8.42 -8.53
C TYR A 149 21.12 8.57 -10.04
#